data_0a5a748a116d5f2460f762914abd0a86
#
_entry.id   0a5a748a116d5f2460f762914abd0a86
#
_cell.length_a   1.000
_cell.length_b   1.000
_cell.length_c   1.000
_cell.angle_alpha   90.00
_cell.angle_beta   90.00
_cell.angle_gamma   90.00
#
_symmetry.space_group_name_H-M   'P 1'
#
loop_
_entity.id
_entity.type
_entity.pdbx_description
1 polymer ?
#
loop_
_entity_poly.entity_id
_entity_poly.type
_entity_poly.pdbx_seq_one_letter_code
_entity_poly.pdbx_strand_id
1 'polypeptide(L)'
;MNSKSSLLSTVPFSSFSQWDVKQFFFTKILSKYPLEELGKHLIHQTKKVQLSDEPSKEFTILGVSNKIGMFDASIEKGNKIKQKYHIVKDNWLAYNPYRINVGSIGIKTPNLKGGYISPAYVVFSCKDTILPEYLWLMMKSAFFNKLIKDSTTGSVRQTLHFEKLASIKAPIPSVTVQQQILDAYHAKLDEAD
;
A
#
# COMPACT_ATOMS: atom_id res chain seq x y z
N MET A 1 -7.43 43.18 -4.26
CA MET A 1 -6.45 42.94 -5.35
C MET A 1 -6.59 41.48 -5.78
N ASN A 2 -7.26 41.24 -6.91
CA ASN A 2 -7.47 39.90 -7.46
C ASN A 2 -6.15 39.42 -8.09
N SER A 3 -5.51 38.41 -7.51
CA SER A 3 -4.42 37.71 -8.19
C SER A 3 -5.03 36.84 -9.30
N LYS A 4 -4.86 37.25 -10.53
CA LYS A 4 -5.14 36.41 -11.70
C LYS A 4 -4.28 35.17 -11.58
N SER A 5 -4.92 33.99 -11.37
CA SER A 5 -4.24 32.70 -11.50
C SER A 5 -3.73 32.58 -12.94
N SER A 6 -2.41 32.52 -13.09
CA SER A 6 -1.80 32.25 -14.38
C SER A 6 -2.30 30.92 -14.92
N LEU A 7 -3.03 30.93 -16.03
CA LEU A 7 -3.51 29.72 -16.74
C LEU A 7 -2.37 28.95 -17.41
N LEU A 8 -1.16 29.50 -17.42
CA LEU A 8 0.04 28.89 -18.01
C LEU A 8 1.06 28.58 -16.91
N SER A 9 1.44 27.31 -16.82
CA SER A 9 2.55 26.84 -16.00
C SER A 9 3.65 26.34 -16.94
N THR A 10 4.87 26.87 -16.78
CA THR A 10 6.05 26.40 -17.53
C THR A 10 6.84 25.44 -16.67
N VAL A 11 7.23 24.30 -17.24
CA VAL A 11 8.01 23.25 -16.57
C VAL A 11 9.28 23.02 -17.38
N PRO A 12 10.47 22.99 -16.74
CA PRO A 12 11.71 22.69 -17.43
C PRO A 12 11.66 21.29 -18.08
N PHE A 13 12.17 21.18 -19.30
CA PHE A 13 12.23 19.90 -20.01
C PHE A 13 12.98 18.80 -19.22
N SER A 14 14.01 19.19 -18.47
CA SER A 14 14.76 18.29 -17.57
C SER A 14 13.94 17.68 -16.44
N SER A 15 12.74 18.21 -16.17
CA SER A 15 11.82 17.69 -15.13
C SER A 15 10.91 16.59 -15.63
N PHE A 16 10.96 16.26 -16.94
CA PHE A 16 10.17 15.17 -17.51
C PHE A 16 10.86 13.83 -17.29
N SER A 17 10.31 13.01 -16.40
CA SER A 17 10.71 11.61 -16.24
C SER A 17 10.00 10.67 -17.22
N GLN A 18 8.86 11.12 -17.77
CA GLN A 18 8.06 10.42 -18.79
C GLN A 18 7.38 11.49 -19.67
N TRP A 19 7.07 11.15 -20.95
CA TRP A 19 6.33 12.01 -21.86
C TRP A 19 4.83 12.10 -21.52
N ASP A 20 4.51 12.38 -20.26
CA ASP A 20 3.14 12.59 -19.81
C ASP A 20 3.05 13.92 -19.07
N VAL A 21 2.48 14.92 -19.75
CA VAL A 21 2.22 16.25 -19.17
C VAL A 21 1.32 16.21 -17.95
N LYS A 22 0.52 15.16 -17.76
CA LYS A 22 -0.37 15.00 -16.61
C LYS A 22 0.38 14.94 -15.28
N GLN A 23 1.63 14.45 -15.27
CA GLN A 23 2.46 14.43 -14.06
C GLN A 23 2.67 15.82 -13.43
N PHE A 24 2.46 16.92 -14.20
CA PHE A 24 2.58 18.30 -13.69
C PHE A 24 1.27 18.87 -13.16
N PHE A 25 0.15 18.21 -13.43
CA PHE A 25 -1.16 18.54 -12.84
C PHE A 25 -1.44 17.78 -11.54
N PHE A 26 -0.44 17.05 -11.04
CA PHE A 26 -0.58 16.33 -9.79
C PHE A 26 -0.88 17.26 -8.62
N THR A 27 -1.70 16.75 -7.74
CA THR A 27 -2.02 17.43 -6.49
C THR A 27 -0.72 17.78 -5.76
N LYS A 28 -0.43 19.07 -5.65
CA LYS A 28 0.70 19.55 -4.87
C LYS A 28 0.49 19.07 -3.43
N ILE A 29 1.36 18.19 -2.97
CA ILE A 29 1.31 17.70 -1.60
C ILE A 29 1.83 18.82 -0.70
N LEU A 30 0.93 19.47 0.02
CA LEU A 30 1.31 20.39 1.09
C LEU A 30 1.53 19.58 2.36
N SER A 31 2.77 19.46 2.77
CA SER A 31 3.16 18.75 3.98
C SER A 31 4.22 19.53 4.74
N LYS A 32 4.10 19.57 6.07
CA LYS A 32 5.15 20.06 6.97
C LYS A 32 6.28 19.04 7.18
N TYR A 33 6.06 17.80 6.71
CA TYR A 33 7.02 16.69 6.83
C TYR A 33 7.73 16.46 5.50
N PRO A 34 8.94 15.89 5.51
CA PRO A 34 9.68 15.53 4.30
C PRO A 34 8.84 14.62 3.40
N LEU A 35 8.87 14.91 2.10
CA LEU A 35 8.29 14.04 1.07
C LEU A 35 9.37 13.11 0.54
N GLU A 36 9.24 11.83 0.83
CA GLU A 36 10.18 10.81 0.40
C GLU A 36 9.50 9.74 -0.44
N GLU A 37 10.26 9.12 -1.33
CA GLU A 37 9.80 7.96 -2.10
C GLU A 37 9.58 6.76 -1.17
N LEU A 38 8.41 6.15 -1.23
CA LEU A 38 8.06 5.01 -0.38
C LEU A 38 9.05 3.85 -0.50
N GLY A 39 9.65 3.64 -1.67
CA GLY A 39 10.64 2.59 -1.90
C GLY A 39 11.88 2.68 -1.02
N LYS A 40 12.21 3.86 -0.48
CA LYS A 40 13.30 4.00 0.49
C LYS A 40 12.98 3.32 1.82
N HIS A 41 11.70 3.18 2.14
CA HIS A 41 11.16 2.72 3.43
C HIS A 41 10.53 1.33 3.37
N LEU A 42 10.35 0.76 2.18
CA LEU A 42 9.66 -0.51 1.96
C LEU A 42 10.61 -1.58 1.41
N ILE A 43 10.26 -2.84 1.64
CA ILE A 43 10.94 -4.03 1.11
C ILE A 43 9.90 -4.90 0.41
N HIS A 44 10.04 -5.09 -0.90
CA HIS A 44 9.17 -5.99 -1.67
C HIS A 44 9.42 -7.45 -1.26
N GLN A 45 8.38 -8.15 -0.84
CA GLN A 45 8.45 -9.52 -0.39
C GLN A 45 8.00 -10.46 -1.52
N THR A 46 8.96 -10.96 -2.27
CA THR A 46 8.70 -11.78 -3.49
C THR A 46 8.76 -13.28 -3.25
N LYS A 47 9.17 -13.72 -2.04
CA LYS A 47 9.32 -15.15 -1.73
C LYS A 47 7.98 -15.86 -1.78
N LYS A 48 7.93 -16.94 -2.58
CA LYS A 48 6.78 -17.82 -2.74
C LYS A 48 7.15 -19.26 -2.39
N VAL A 49 6.19 -20.00 -1.92
CA VAL A 49 6.31 -21.42 -1.58
C VAL A 49 5.25 -22.24 -2.31
N GLN A 50 5.59 -23.49 -2.61
CA GLN A 50 4.68 -24.45 -3.21
C GLN A 50 3.98 -25.23 -2.08
N LEU A 51 2.71 -24.88 -1.80
CA LEU A 51 1.98 -25.50 -0.69
C LEU A 51 1.53 -26.93 -1.03
N SER A 52 1.48 -27.29 -2.30
CA SER A 52 1.19 -28.67 -2.75
C SER A 52 2.29 -29.69 -2.41
N ASP A 53 3.46 -29.24 -1.99
CA ASP A 53 4.52 -30.14 -1.51
C ASP A 53 4.12 -30.85 -0.21
N GLU A 54 3.13 -30.31 0.52
CA GLU A 54 2.49 -30.91 1.69
C GLU A 54 0.99 -31.17 1.40
N PRO A 55 0.64 -32.18 0.56
CA PRO A 55 -0.68 -32.32 -0.05
C PRO A 55 -1.83 -32.51 0.93
N SER A 56 -1.57 -33.17 2.06
CA SER A 56 -2.58 -33.47 3.10
C SER A 56 -2.71 -32.39 4.16
N LYS A 57 -1.76 -31.46 4.22
CA LYS A 57 -1.74 -30.38 5.20
C LYS A 57 -2.75 -29.30 4.86
N GLU A 58 -3.41 -28.79 5.88
CA GLU A 58 -4.31 -27.65 5.77
C GLU A 58 -3.54 -26.33 5.99
N PHE A 59 -3.82 -25.38 5.13
CA PHE A 59 -3.23 -24.05 5.15
C PHE A 59 -4.34 -23.01 5.27
N THR A 60 -4.24 -22.14 6.26
CA THR A 60 -5.09 -20.95 6.33
C THR A 60 -4.57 -19.91 5.34
N ILE A 61 -5.41 -19.54 4.39
CA ILE A 61 -5.10 -18.61 3.33
C ILE A 61 -5.64 -17.22 3.69
N LEU A 62 -4.80 -16.22 3.53
CA LEU A 62 -5.15 -14.83 3.78
C LEU A 62 -5.84 -14.20 2.57
N GLY A 63 -6.76 -13.30 2.86
CA GLY A 63 -7.40 -12.41 1.93
C GLY A 63 -7.26 -10.95 2.36
N VAL A 64 -7.54 -10.02 1.44
CA VAL A 64 -7.57 -8.59 1.75
C VAL A 64 -8.84 -7.96 1.20
N SER A 65 -9.55 -7.23 2.04
CA SER A 65 -10.71 -6.45 1.65
C SER A 65 -10.54 -4.96 2.00
N ASN A 66 -11.33 -4.12 1.35
CA ASN A 66 -11.37 -2.68 1.65
C ASN A 66 -12.08 -2.36 2.99
N LYS A 67 -12.94 -3.27 3.47
CA LYS A 67 -13.73 -3.06 4.71
C LYS A 67 -12.93 -3.40 5.96
N ILE A 68 -12.38 -4.61 6.02
CA ILE A 68 -11.76 -5.17 7.24
C ILE A 68 -10.25 -5.31 7.15
N GLY A 69 -9.62 -4.95 6.02
CA GLY A 69 -8.19 -5.15 5.81
C GLY A 69 -7.84 -6.60 5.51
N MET A 70 -6.79 -7.14 6.14
CA MET A 70 -6.37 -8.53 5.99
C MET A 70 -7.19 -9.45 6.92
N PHE A 71 -7.50 -10.66 6.46
CA PHE A 71 -8.30 -11.63 7.21
C PHE A 71 -7.98 -13.06 6.76
N ASP A 72 -8.29 -14.03 7.62
CA ASP A 72 -8.27 -15.46 7.28
C ASP A 72 -9.44 -15.75 6.34
N ALA A 73 -9.15 -15.99 5.06
CA ALA A 73 -10.18 -16.09 4.01
C ALA A 73 -10.70 -17.51 3.81
N SER A 74 -9.82 -18.52 3.86
CA SER A 74 -10.18 -19.92 3.68
C SER A 74 -9.15 -20.84 4.33
N ILE A 75 -9.55 -22.10 4.53
CA ILE A 75 -8.63 -23.19 4.86
C ILE A 75 -8.63 -24.15 3.67
N GLU A 76 -7.44 -24.38 3.11
CA GLU A 76 -7.27 -25.19 1.91
C GLU A 76 -6.24 -26.30 2.14
N LYS A 77 -6.51 -27.52 1.64
CA LYS A 77 -5.49 -28.58 1.61
C LYS A 77 -4.46 -28.29 0.53
N GLY A 78 -3.19 -28.61 0.81
CA GLY A 78 -2.09 -28.37 -0.09
C GLY A 78 -2.31 -28.89 -1.51
N ASN A 79 -2.91 -30.08 -1.67
CA ASN A 79 -3.20 -30.67 -2.98
C ASN A 79 -4.19 -29.87 -3.84
N LYS A 80 -4.96 -28.95 -3.26
CA LYS A 80 -5.87 -28.04 -3.98
C LYS A 80 -5.17 -26.77 -4.45
N ILE A 81 -4.00 -26.46 -3.92
CA ILE A 81 -3.28 -25.21 -4.18
C ILE A 81 -2.23 -25.45 -5.27
N LYS A 82 -2.58 -25.16 -6.52
CA LYS A 82 -1.71 -25.44 -7.67
C LYS A 82 -0.59 -24.42 -7.90
N GLN A 83 -0.76 -23.19 -7.38
CA GLN A 83 0.20 -22.08 -7.59
C GLN A 83 1.08 -21.91 -6.36
N LYS A 84 2.26 -21.31 -6.56
CA LYS A 84 3.09 -20.83 -5.46
C LYS A 84 2.45 -19.62 -4.80
N TYR A 85 2.35 -19.62 -3.48
CA TYR A 85 1.76 -18.56 -2.67
C TYR A 85 2.85 -17.71 -2.00
N HIS A 86 2.60 -16.42 -1.85
CA HIS A 86 3.47 -15.55 -1.06
C HIS A 86 3.38 -15.92 0.42
N ILE A 87 4.53 -15.87 1.10
CA ILE A 87 4.59 -15.89 2.56
C ILE A 87 4.23 -14.50 3.07
N VAL A 88 3.42 -14.43 4.14
CA VAL A 88 3.10 -13.19 4.83
C VAL A 88 3.40 -13.38 6.32
N LYS A 89 4.29 -12.55 6.87
CA LYS A 89 4.64 -12.54 8.30
C LYS A 89 3.90 -11.42 9.02
N ASP A 90 3.89 -11.46 10.35
CA ASP A 90 3.32 -10.40 11.18
C ASP A 90 3.94 -9.04 10.83
N ASN A 91 3.11 -8.01 10.84
CA ASN A 91 3.43 -6.64 10.43
C ASN A 91 3.78 -6.45 8.95
N TRP A 92 3.64 -7.48 8.12
CA TRP A 92 3.72 -7.33 6.68
C TRP A 92 2.38 -6.87 6.11
N LEU A 93 2.46 -6.11 5.04
CA LEU A 93 1.29 -5.61 4.33
C LEU A 93 1.10 -6.36 3.01
N ALA A 94 -0.16 -6.50 2.64
CA ALA A 94 -0.52 -6.96 1.30
C ALA A 94 -1.68 -6.14 0.73
N TYR A 95 -1.66 -5.93 -0.58
CA TYR A 95 -2.77 -5.29 -1.28
C TYR A 95 -3.08 -5.97 -2.60
N ASN A 96 -4.32 -5.83 -3.04
CA ASN A 96 -4.73 -6.25 -4.37
C ASN A 96 -4.37 -5.13 -5.37
N PRO A 97 -3.45 -5.37 -6.34
CA PRO A 97 -2.97 -4.33 -7.25
C PRO A 97 -4.07 -3.76 -8.16
N TYR A 98 -5.15 -4.51 -8.39
CA TYR A 98 -6.30 -4.08 -9.20
C TYR A 98 -7.38 -3.33 -8.39
N ARG A 99 -7.31 -3.39 -7.04
CA ARG A 99 -8.33 -2.85 -6.14
C ARG A 99 -7.77 -1.95 -5.05
N ILE A 100 -6.52 -1.56 -5.15
CA ILE A 100 -5.88 -0.65 -4.19
C ILE A 100 -6.54 0.74 -4.18
N ASN A 101 -7.04 1.19 -5.33
CA ASN A 101 -7.78 2.45 -5.50
C ASN A 101 -9.11 2.53 -4.71
N VAL A 102 -9.62 1.39 -4.24
CA VAL A 102 -10.77 1.30 -3.33
C VAL A 102 -10.35 0.88 -1.92
N GLY A 103 -9.06 0.96 -1.57
CA GLY A 103 -8.53 0.69 -0.24
C GLY A 103 -8.36 -0.80 0.11
N SER A 104 -8.25 -1.69 -0.90
CA SER A 104 -8.00 -3.13 -0.66
C SER A 104 -6.55 -3.37 -0.26
N ILE A 105 -6.22 -2.99 0.98
CA ILE A 105 -4.92 -3.19 1.63
C ILE A 105 -5.12 -3.63 3.08
N GLY A 106 -4.23 -4.48 3.60
CA GLY A 106 -4.27 -4.94 4.99
C GLY A 106 -2.90 -5.23 5.55
N ILE A 107 -2.81 -5.22 6.88
CA ILE A 107 -1.66 -5.65 7.67
C ILE A 107 -1.97 -7.03 8.23
N LYS A 108 -0.99 -7.93 8.21
CA LYS A 108 -1.07 -9.17 8.97
C LYS A 108 -0.80 -8.88 10.45
N THR A 109 -1.83 -9.07 11.26
CA THR A 109 -1.73 -9.00 12.72
C THR A 109 -1.45 -10.38 13.31
N PRO A 110 -0.88 -10.48 14.53
CA PRO A 110 -0.65 -11.77 15.19
C PRO A 110 -1.91 -12.61 15.42
N ASN A 111 -3.09 -11.99 15.43
CA ASN A 111 -4.38 -12.67 15.62
C ASN A 111 -4.80 -13.50 14.39
N LEU A 112 -4.23 -13.22 13.21
CA LEU A 112 -4.51 -13.98 11.99
C LEU A 112 -3.66 -15.25 11.96
N LYS A 113 -4.31 -16.38 11.75
CA LYS A 113 -3.68 -17.72 11.71
C LYS A 113 -2.98 -17.97 10.37
N GLY A 114 -3.45 -17.34 9.28
CA GLY A 114 -2.90 -17.50 7.94
C GLY A 114 -1.49 -16.94 7.82
N GLY A 115 -0.68 -17.61 7.01
CA GLY A 115 0.69 -17.17 6.70
C GLY A 115 0.96 -17.09 5.19
N TYR A 116 -0.08 -17.28 4.37
CA TYR A 116 0.05 -17.39 2.92
C TYR A 116 -1.06 -16.62 2.21
N ILE A 117 -0.70 -15.97 1.11
CA ILE A 117 -1.64 -15.23 0.27
C ILE A 117 -1.39 -15.53 -1.21
N SER A 118 -2.44 -15.46 -2.01
CA SER A 118 -2.39 -15.71 -3.46
C SER A 118 -1.31 -14.86 -4.15
N PRO A 119 -0.65 -15.39 -5.21
CA PRO A 119 0.33 -14.65 -6.00
C PRO A 119 -0.23 -13.42 -6.73
N ALA A 120 -1.54 -13.24 -6.75
CA ALA A 120 -2.20 -12.05 -7.30
C ALA A 120 -2.04 -10.79 -6.44
N TYR A 121 -1.58 -10.94 -5.19
CA TYR A 121 -1.35 -9.82 -4.29
C TYR A 121 0.10 -9.34 -4.34
N VAL A 122 0.30 -8.06 -4.08
CA VAL A 122 1.61 -7.48 -3.79
C VAL A 122 1.83 -7.53 -2.28
N VAL A 123 2.94 -8.12 -1.86
CA VAL A 123 3.33 -8.28 -0.44
C VAL A 123 4.60 -7.48 -0.18
N PHE A 124 4.64 -6.74 0.91
CA PHE A 124 5.80 -5.95 1.28
C PHE A 124 5.89 -5.76 2.81
N SER A 125 7.06 -5.42 3.28
CA SER A 125 7.30 -5.04 4.69
C SER A 125 7.87 -3.65 4.78
N CYS A 126 7.77 -3.07 5.98
CA CYS A 126 8.37 -1.79 6.32
C CYS A 126 9.80 -1.96 6.82
N LYS A 127 10.64 -0.96 6.57
CA LYS A 127 11.91 -0.76 7.27
C LYS A 127 11.65 0.02 8.58
N ASP A 128 12.66 0.13 9.43
CA ASP A 128 12.56 0.79 10.74
C ASP A 128 12.22 2.29 10.69
N THR A 129 12.21 2.87 9.50
CA THR A 129 11.91 4.29 9.25
C THR A 129 10.43 4.60 9.09
N ILE A 130 9.58 3.58 8.95
CA ILE A 130 8.14 3.73 8.81
C ILE A 130 7.39 2.62 9.56
N LEU A 131 6.44 3.01 10.40
CA LEU A 131 5.58 2.07 11.11
C LEU A 131 4.55 1.45 10.15
N PRO A 132 4.35 0.12 10.16
CA PRO A 132 3.40 -0.56 9.28
C PRO A 132 1.98 0.00 9.38
N GLU A 133 1.51 0.29 10.57
CA GLU A 133 0.17 0.81 10.81
C GLU A 133 0.02 2.26 10.34
N TYR A 134 1.05 3.10 10.54
CA TYR A 134 1.06 4.46 9.98
C TYR A 134 0.95 4.43 8.46
N LEU A 135 1.73 3.57 7.81
CA LEU A 135 1.68 3.40 6.36
C LEU A 135 0.30 2.91 5.90
N TRP A 136 -0.26 1.92 6.59
CA TRP A 136 -1.59 1.39 6.28
C TRP A 136 -2.66 2.46 6.38
N LEU A 137 -2.67 3.24 7.46
CA LEU A 137 -3.61 4.34 7.68
C LEU A 137 -3.46 5.40 6.60
N MET A 138 -2.23 5.78 6.26
CA MET A 138 -1.94 6.71 5.17
C MET A 138 -2.47 6.18 3.83
N MET A 139 -2.21 4.91 3.50
CA MET A 139 -2.64 4.30 2.23
C MET A 139 -4.17 4.14 2.14
N LYS A 140 -4.89 4.11 3.26
CA LYS A 140 -6.37 4.12 3.29
C LYS A 140 -6.97 5.52 3.20
N SER A 141 -6.18 6.56 3.34
CA SER A 141 -6.68 7.94 3.27
C SER A 141 -7.17 8.32 1.87
N ALA A 142 -8.14 9.25 1.82
CA ALA A 142 -8.60 9.83 0.56
C ALA A 142 -7.48 10.52 -0.22
N PHE A 143 -6.53 11.11 0.51
CA PHE A 143 -5.33 11.72 -0.05
C PHE A 143 -4.49 10.70 -0.84
N PHE A 144 -4.17 9.55 -0.24
CA PHE A 144 -3.36 8.52 -0.88
C PHE A 144 -4.10 7.87 -2.07
N ASN A 145 -5.40 7.65 -1.93
CA ASN A 145 -6.23 7.17 -3.04
C ASN A 145 -6.18 8.10 -4.26
N LYS A 146 -6.10 9.42 -4.03
CA LYS A 146 -5.90 10.39 -5.09
C LYS A 146 -4.50 10.25 -5.73
N LEU A 147 -3.44 10.10 -4.93
CA LEU A 147 -2.09 9.85 -5.44
C LEU A 147 -2.02 8.58 -6.32
N ILE A 148 -2.69 7.50 -5.91
CA ILE A 148 -2.77 6.27 -6.68
C ILE A 148 -3.47 6.53 -8.02
N LYS A 149 -4.63 7.18 -8.02
CA LYS A 149 -5.37 7.52 -9.24
C LYS A 149 -4.51 8.34 -10.19
N ASP A 150 -3.85 9.37 -9.70
CA ASP A 150 -2.98 10.22 -10.49
C ASP A 150 -1.79 9.43 -11.07
N SER A 151 -1.24 8.47 -10.31
CA SER A 151 -0.13 7.61 -10.73
C SER A 151 -0.51 6.52 -11.74
N THR A 152 -1.79 6.17 -11.85
CA THR A 152 -2.27 5.06 -12.71
C THR A 152 -3.01 5.53 -13.95
N THR A 153 -3.16 6.83 -14.17
CA THR A 153 -3.83 7.40 -15.35
C THR A 153 -3.08 7.04 -16.64
N GLY A 154 -3.78 6.47 -17.60
CA GLY A 154 -3.25 6.19 -18.96
C GLY A 154 -3.18 4.72 -19.33
N SER A 155 -3.37 3.77 -18.42
CA SER A 155 -3.48 2.34 -18.77
C SER A 155 -4.93 1.87 -18.82
N VAL A 156 -5.22 0.97 -19.73
CA VAL A 156 -6.55 0.32 -19.90
C VAL A 156 -6.95 -0.47 -18.63
N ARG A 157 -5.97 -0.84 -17.78
CA ARG A 157 -6.17 -1.44 -16.44
C ARG A 157 -5.31 -0.70 -15.44
N GLN A 158 -5.95 0.01 -14.53
CA GLN A 158 -5.29 0.72 -13.42
C GLN A 158 -4.73 -0.30 -12.42
N THR A 159 -3.49 -0.76 -12.65
CA THR A 159 -2.80 -1.73 -11.80
C THR A 159 -1.66 -1.03 -11.10
N LEU A 160 -1.60 -1.09 -9.78
CA LEU A 160 -0.48 -0.57 -9.01
C LEU A 160 0.48 -1.71 -8.67
N HIS A 161 1.56 -1.86 -9.44
CA HIS A 161 2.66 -2.75 -9.11
C HIS A 161 3.56 -2.13 -8.04
N PHE A 162 4.39 -2.96 -7.39
CA PHE A 162 5.24 -2.50 -6.28
C PHE A 162 6.19 -1.36 -6.68
N GLU A 163 6.80 -1.43 -7.86
CA GLU A 163 7.73 -0.42 -8.37
C GLU A 163 7.06 0.96 -8.49
N LYS A 164 5.79 0.96 -8.90
CA LYS A 164 5.00 2.19 -8.98
C LYS A 164 4.62 2.71 -7.59
N LEU A 165 4.24 1.83 -6.66
CA LEU A 165 4.03 2.19 -5.27
C LEU A 165 5.31 2.78 -4.67
N ALA A 166 6.46 2.15 -4.92
CA ALA A 166 7.77 2.57 -4.42
C ALA A 166 8.18 3.97 -4.92
N SER A 167 7.75 4.37 -6.12
CA SER A 167 8.05 5.70 -6.69
C SER A 167 7.13 6.81 -6.16
N ILE A 168 6.06 6.49 -5.44
CA ILE A 168 5.16 7.51 -4.87
C ILE A 168 5.89 8.25 -3.75
N LYS A 169 5.88 9.58 -3.83
CA LYS A 169 6.35 10.45 -2.75
C LYS A 169 5.23 10.69 -1.75
N ALA A 170 5.53 10.45 -0.48
CA ALA A 170 4.59 10.61 0.62
C ALA A 170 5.25 11.30 1.81
N PRO A 171 4.48 11.93 2.72
CA PRO A 171 5.02 12.51 3.94
C PRO A 171 5.57 11.40 4.87
N ILE A 172 6.85 11.49 5.20
CA ILE A 172 7.51 10.55 6.12
C ILE A 172 8.05 11.34 7.33
N PRO A 173 7.25 11.52 8.38
CA PRO A 173 7.72 12.10 9.63
C PRO A 173 8.64 11.11 10.38
N SER A 174 9.30 11.58 11.45
CA SER A 174 10.04 10.67 12.34
C SER A 174 9.12 9.61 12.95
N VAL A 175 9.67 8.45 13.30
CA VAL A 175 8.91 7.32 13.90
C VAL A 175 8.15 7.76 15.15
N THR A 176 8.74 8.66 15.97
CA THR A 176 8.07 9.24 17.14
C THR A 176 6.79 10.00 16.74
N VAL A 177 6.85 10.79 15.68
CA VAL A 177 5.68 11.54 15.20
C VAL A 177 4.65 10.61 14.57
N GLN A 178 5.10 9.56 13.87
CA GLN A 178 4.20 8.53 13.34
C GLN A 178 3.42 7.86 14.48
N GLN A 179 4.09 7.51 15.60
CA GLN A 179 3.45 6.94 16.78
C GLN A 179 2.43 7.91 17.38
N GLN A 180 2.78 9.19 17.54
CA GLN A 180 1.84 10.20 18.04
C GLN A 180 0.58 10.33 17.17
N ILE A 181 0.72 10.18 15.83
CA ILE A 181 -0.42 10.18 14.91
C ILE A 181 -1.31 8.95 15.13
N LEU A 182 -0.70 7.78 15.34
CA LEU A 182 -1.43 6.54 15.63
C LEU A 182 -2.15 6.61 16.97
N ASP A 183 -1.49 7.10 18.02
CA ASP A 183 -2.07 7.25 19.35
C ASP A 183 -3.29 8.19 19.30
N ALA A 184 -3.19 9.31 18.58
CA ALA A 184 -4.30 10.23 18.38
C ALA A 184 -5.44 9.63 17.52
N TYR A 185 -5.13 8.75 16.59
CA TYR A 185 -6.11 8.04 15.80
C TYR A 185 -6.88 7.03 16.65
N HIS A 186 -6.17 6.22 17.46
CA HIS A 186 -6.79 5.24 18.35
C HIS A 186 -7.66 5.90 19.42
N ALA A 187 -7.18 6.98 20.06
CA ALA A 187 -7.98 7.73 21.04
C ALA A 187 -9.31 8.20 20.45
N LYS A 188 -9.33 8.64 19.18
CA LYS A 188 -10.58 9.05 18.52
C LYS A 188 -11.50 7.88 18.16
N LEU A 189 -10.96 6.70 17.92
CA LEU A 189 -11.79 5.51 17.72
C LEU A 189 -12.46 5.11 19.03
N ASP A 190 -11.70 5.09 20.13
CA ASP A 190 -12.21 4.74 21.47
C ASP A 190 -13.28 5.71 21.97
N GLU A 191 -13.24 6.99 21.54
CA GLU A 191 -14.28 7.99 21.83
C GLU A 191 -15.57 7.80 21.00
N ALA A 192 -15.50 7.06 19.91
CA ALA A 192 -16.62 6.90 18.96
C ALA A 192 -17.42 5.60 19.15
N ASP A 193 -16.89 4.65 19.93
CA ASP A 193 -17.52 3.38 20.32
C ASP A 193 -18.27 3.51 21.65
#